data_662810e4d889073229cbfc18fba6efff
#
_entry.id   662810e4d889073229cbfc18fba6efff
#
_cell.length_a   1.000
_cell.length_b   1.000
_cell.length_c   1.000
_cell.angle_alpha   90.00
_cell.angle_beta   90.00
_cell.angle_gamma   90.00
#
_symmetry.space_group_name_H-M   'P 1'
#
loop_
_entity.id
_entity.type
_entity.pdbx_description
1 polymer ?
#
loop_
_entity_poly.entity_id
_entity_poly.type
_entity_poly.pdbx_seq_one_letter_code
_entity_poly.pdbx_strand_id
1 'polypeptide(L)'
;MKTDSXPLDETIGLMHENGFAKXGENMKSMLHDQDASARSDAGIIVMSMFFAGLXIVAFTTNPVASGTQIGERAPIFSGEAYXGXSWSSFDFEDLLDTSWTWNSTEDSPWIAVEFLDTDCGYCKQSAPDVGQWAEMYSTDQWPGPDVIFIAVAVEFVAETSRAEIIEFRSQYNNNFAYVDDLDISIAKEWDVSATPSYFLVQPDGIVAWNSNQATNSLGWDPKEEASTSLNGFDDGYVQLNEAIEQLTMLNRGE
;
A
#
# COMPACT_ATOMS: atom_id res chain seq x y z
N MET A 1 39.99 -37.95 84.06
CA MET A 1 40.90 -39.13 84.01
C MET A 1 41.71 -39.02 82.75
N LYS A 2 43.02 -38.76 82.88
CA LYS A 2 44.11 -38.78 81.88
C LYS A 2 43.97 -37.83 80.69
N THR A 3 44.57 -36.68 80.66
CA THR A 3 46.00 -36.34 80.42
C THR A 3 46.52 -37.03 79.14
N ASP A 4 46.86 -36.25 78.13
CA ASP A 4 48.30 -36.12 77.80
C ASP A 4 48.54 -35.00 76.75
N SER A 5 49.59 -34.39 77.09
CA SER A 5 50.27 -33.26 76.52
C SER A 5 51.20 -33.55 75.34
N UNK A 6 51.56 -32.63 74.43
CA UNK A 6 52.44 -32.56 73.81
C UNK A 6 53.22 -32.07 73.34
N PRO A 7 53.95 -32.08 72.62
CA PRO A 7 54.80 -30.91 72.63
C PRO A 7 54.90 -30.13 71.32
N LEU A 8 55.23 -28.92 71.49
CA LEU A 8 55.73 -27.95 70.54
C LEU A 8 56.92 -28.46 69.74
N ASP A 9 56.92 -28.21 68.39
CA ASP A 9 58.22 -28.07 67.76
C ASP A 9 58.17 -26.96 66.67
N GLU A 10 59.19 -26.21 66.65
CA GLU A 10 59.55 -25.09 65.84
C GLU A 10 59.82 -25.49 64.37
N THR A 11 59.35 -24.71 63.44
CA THR A 11 60.16 -24.41 62.26
C THR A 11 59.81 -23.03 61.73
N ILE A 12 60.60 -22.07 62.13
CA ILE A 12 60.79 -20.78 61.45
C ILE A 12 61.56 -21.08 60.15
N GLY A 13 61.08 -20.68 59.03
CA GLY A 13 61.94 -20.70 57.88
C GLY A 13 61.20 -20.53 56.54
N LEU A 14 61.45 -19.42 55.90
CA LEU A 14 61.29 -19.15 54.50
C LEU A 14 59.86 -18.81 53.99
N MET A 15 59.44 -17.61 54.31
CA MET A 15 58.43 -16.89 53.47
C MET A 15 59.07 -15.59 53.02
N HIS A 16 59.82 -15.63 51.96
CA HIS A 16 60.16 -14.44 51.21
C HIS A 16 60.72 -14.84 49.86
N GLU A 17 59.90 -14.90 48.86
CA GLU A 17 60.26 -14.64 47.48
C GLU A 17 59.16 -14.90 46.37
N ASN A 18 57.97 -15.39 46.74
CA ASN A 18 56.96 -15.73 45.66
C ASN A 18 55.78 -14.76 45.60
N GLY A 19 55.82 -13.63 46.26
CA GLY A 19 54.68 -12.69 46.26
C GLY A 19 54.66 -11.69 45.12
N PHE A 20 55.79 -11.42 44.46
CA PHE A 20 55.83 -10.36 43.43
C PHE A 20 55.53 -10.87 41.99
N ALA A 21 55.77 -12.13 41.70
CA ALA A 21 55.54 -12.64 40.35
C ALA A 21 54.06 -12.86 40.03
N LYS A 22 53.30 -13.30 41.02
CA LYS A 22 51.85 -13.50 40.85
C LYS A 22 51.04 -12.20 40.69
N UNK A 23 51.68 -11.29 41.20
CA UNK A 23 51.08 -10.23 41.11
C UNK A 23 51.08 -9.63 39.86
N GLY A 24 51.91 -9.69 39.21
CA GLY A 24 52.06 -9.13 37.87
C GLY A 24 51.22 -9.83 36.81
N GLU A 25 51.05 -11.11 36.92
CA GLU A 25 50.22 -11.89 35.97
C GLU A 25 48.73 -11.63 36.15
N ASN A 26 48.28 -11.48 37.40
CA ASN A 26 46.86 -11.14 37.69
C ASN A 26 46.52 -9.72 37.20
N MET A 27 47.46 -8.79 37.26
CA MET A 27 47.21 -7.43 36.81
C MET A 27 47.14 -7.33 35.29
N LYS A 28 47.96 -8.10 34.55
CA LYS A 28 47.88 -8.19 33.08
C LYS A 28 46.58 -8.91 32.62
N SER A 29 46.11 -9.90 33.35
CA SER A 29 44.85 -10.59 33.08
C SER A 29 43.65 -9.67 33.30
N MET A 30 43.66 -8.85 34.37
CA MET A 30 42.58 -7.89 34.63
C MET A 30 42.51 -6.78 33.58
N LEU A 31 43.64 -6.30 33.08
CA LEU A 31 43.70 -5.28 32.04
C LEU A 31 43.21 -5.83 30.70
N HIS A 32 43.47 -7.11 30.40
CA HIS A 32 43.00 -7.77 29.20
C HIS A 32 41.49 -8.02 29.23
N ASP A 33 40.92 -8.35 30.38
CA ASP A 33 39.47 -8.52 30.57
C ASP A 33 38.73 -7.19 30.45
N GLN A 34 39.30 -6.07 30.87
CA GLN A 34 38.68 -4.75 30.73
C GLN A 34 38.62 -4.31 29.27
N ASP A 35 39.65 -4.61 28.46
CA ASP A 35 39.65 -4.31 27.01
C ASP A 35 38.63 -5.16 26.24
N ALA A 36 38.47 -6.40 26.63
CA ALA A 36 37.46 -7.29 26.02
C ALA A 36 36.03 -6.84 26.37
N SER A 37 35.81 -6.42 27.61
CA SER A 37 34.52 -5.87 28.08
C SER A 37 34.17 -4.58 27.34
N ALA A 38 35.12 -3.64 27.21
CA ALA A 38 34.87 -2.37 26.51
C ALA A 38 34.50 -2.56 25.05
N ARG A 39 35.10 -3.53 24.37
CA ARG A 39 34.74 -3.87 22.95
C ARG A 39 33.37 -4.51 22.87
N SER A 40 33.03 -5.36 23.81
CA SER A 40 31.72 -5.99 23.91
C SER A 40 30.65 -4.94 24.19
N ASP A 41 30.90 -4.01 25.10
CA ASP A 41 29.96 -2.95 25.45
C ASP A 41 29.73 -1.99 24.27
N ALA A 42 30.78 -1.64 23.53
CA ALA A 42 30.67 -0.83 22.32
C ALA A 42 29.82 -1.53 21.27
N GLY A 43 30.01 -2.82 21.08
CA GLY A 43 29.20 -3.63 20.16
C GLY A 43 27.72 -3.63 20.56
N ILE A 44 27.45 -3.81 21.85
CA ILE A 44 26.06 -3.80 22.37
C ILE A 44 25.42 -2.43 22.14
N ILE A 45 26.16 -1.34 22.42
CA ILE A 45 25.63 0.02 22.21
C ILE A 45 25.29 0.26 20.72
N VAL A 46 26.18 -0.08 19.80
CA VAL A 46 25.96 0.09 18.37
C VAL A 46 24.74 -0.73 17.90
N MET A 47 24.64 -1.98 18.32
CA MET A 47 23.51 -2.83 18.00
C MET A 47 22.21 -2.28 18.59
N SER A 48 22.23 -1.79 19.82
CA SER A 48 21.07 -1.17 20.47
C SER A 48 20.60 0.08 19.72
N MET A 49 21.53 0.93 19.29
CA MET A 49 21.23 2.12 18.49
C MET A 49 20.65 1.74 17.13
N PHE A 50 21.18 0.70 16.50
CA PHE A 50 20.66 0.19 15.21
C PHE A 50 19.24 -0.31 15.36
N PHE A 51 18.97 -1.15 16.39
CA PHE A 51 17.61 -1.66 16.62
C PHE A 51 16.66 -0.54 17.06
N ALA A 52 17.12 0.43 17.84
CA ALA A 52 16.32 1.60 18.20
C ALA A 52 15.98 2.43 16.95
N GLY A 53 16.92 2.57 16.04
CA GLY A 53 16.72 3.22 14.75
C GLY A 53 15.68 2.51 13.89
N LEU A 54 15.78 1.20 13.83
CA LEU A 54 14.78 0.40 13.13
C LEU A 54 13.37 0.53 13.74
N UNK A 55 13.55 0.52 14.89
CA UNK A 55 12.41 0.63 15.53
C UNK A 55 11.77 1.90 15.32
N ILE A 56 12.34 2.96 15.35
CA ILE A 56 11.77 4.28 15.09
C ILE A 56 11.18 4.31 13.66
N VAL A 57 11.94 3.85 12.67
CA VAL A 57 11.45 3.79 11.28
C VAL A 57 10.16 2.96 11.20
N ALA A 58 10.13 1.80 11.85
CA ALA A 58 8.95 0.93 11.81
C ALA A 58 7.71 1.57 12.47
N PHE A 59 7.91 2.41 13.49
CA PHE A 59 6.79 3.08 14.16
C PHE A 59 6.41 4.42 13.54
N THR A 60 7.30 5.02 12.74
CA THR A 60 7.00 6.30 12.09
C THR A 60 6.52 6.15 10.67
N THR A 61 6.72 4.99 10.04
CA THR A 61 6.14 4.68 8.74
C THR A 61 4.91 3.81 8.97
N ASN A 62 3.73 4.36 8.74
CA ASN A 62 2.52 3.57 8.59
C ASN A 62 2.41 3.22 7.10
N PRO A 63 2.89 2.07 6.65
CA PRO A 63 2.70 1.71 5.25
C PRO A 63 1.20 1.53 5.00
N VAL A 64 0.67 2.24 4.03
CA VAL A 64 -0.71 2.05 3.60
C VAL A 64 -0.81 0.60 3.10
N ALA A 65 -1.80 -0.13 3.60
CA ALA A 65 -2.03 -1.51 3.18
C ALA A 65 -2.35 -1.53 1.68
N SER A 66 -1.85 -2.53 0.98
CA SER A 66 -2.22 -2.77 -0.41
C SER A 66 -3.53 -3.55 -0.44
N GLY A 67 -4.46 -3.11 -1.28
CA GLY A 67 -5.77 -3.71 -1.41
C GLY A 67 -6.77 -2.79 -2.09
N THR A 68 -8.02 -3.16 -2.07
CA THR A 68 -9.07 -2.42 -2.77
C THR A 68 -10.12 -1.82 -1.84
N GLN A 69 -9.89 -1.90 -0.52
CA GLN A 69 -10.74 -1.20 0.43
C GLN A 69 -10.46 0.31 0.36
N ILE A 70 -11.44 1.11 0.69
CA ILE A 70 -11.29 2.57 0.74
C ILE A 70 -10.16 2.90 1.72
N GLY A 71 -9.19 3.71 1.27
CA GLY A 71 -8.00 4.08 2.03
C GLY A 71 -6.78 3.17 1.81
N GLU A 72 -6.93 2.06 1.10
CA GLU A 72 -5.81 1.18 0.75
C GLU A 72 -5.17 1.59 -0.57
N ARG A 73 -3.94 1.17 -0.79
CA ARG A 73 -3.24 1.38 -2.06
C ARG A 73 -3.68 0.32 -3.06
N ALA A 74 -4.24 0.76 -4.19
CA ALA A 74 -4.71 -0.12 -5.26
C ALA A 74 -3.58 -1.06 -5.73
N PRO A 75 -3.86 -2.33 -5.98
CA PRO A 75 -2.86 -3.23 -6.54
C PRO A 75 -2.41 -2.74 -7.92
N ILE A 76 -1.10 -2.72 -8.12
CA ILE A 76 -0.49 -2.33 -9.41
C ILE A 76 -0.60 -3.53 -10.36
N PHE A 77 -0.96 -3.26 -11.59
CA PHE A 77 -1.06 -4.30 -12.61
C PHE A 77 -0.53 -3.79 -13.95
N SER A 78 -0.15 -4.73 -14.79
CA SER A 78 0.23 -4.45 -16.17
C SER A 78 -0.37 -5.51 -17.09
N GLY A 79 -0.56 -5.18 -18.34
CA GLY A 79 -1.18 -6.09 -19.30
C GLY A 79 -1.17 -5.52 -20.70
N GLU A 80 -2.07 -6.04 -21.55
CA GLU A 80 -2.30 -5.52 -22.90
C GLU A 80 -3.61 -4.74 -22.91
N ALA A 81 -3.61 -3.52 -23.41
CA ALA A 81 -4.80 -2.67 -23.50
C ALA A 81 -5.08 -2.26 -24.95
N TYR A 82 -6.35 -2.15 -25.24
CA TYR A 82 -6.82 -1.65 -26.53
C TYR A 82 -7.21 -0.18 -26.38
N UNK A 83 -6.49 0.52 -26.89
CA UNK A 83 -6.62 1.84 -26.75
C UNK A 83 -7.27 2.43 -27.87
N GLY A 84 -7.99 1.70 -28.92
CA GLY A 84 -8.73 2.23 -30.08
C GLY A 84 -8.14 1.99 -31.46
N UNK A 85 -6.92 1.74 -31.45
CA UNK A 85 -6.24 1.42 -32.61
C UNK A 85 -5.68 0.05 -32.68
N SER A 86 -4.97 -0.26 -31.62
CA SER A 86 -4.33 -1.58 -31.50
C SER A 86 -4.17 -1.96 -30.03
N TRP A 87 -3.90 -3.21 -29.78
CA TRP A 87 -3.46 -3.71 -28.47
C TRP A 87 -2.00 -3.25 -28.24
N SER A 88 -1.71 -2.80 -27.06
CA SER A 88 -0.37 -2.35 -26.66
C SER A 88 -0.16 -2.56 -25.18
N SER A 89 1.10 -2.61 -24.77
CA SER A 89 1.46 -2.74 -23.36
C SER A 89 0.88 -1.60 -22.55
N PHE A 90 0.35 -1.92 -21.41
CA PHE A 90 -0.29 -1.00 -20.46
C PHE A 90 0.28 -1.26 -19.08
N ASP A 91 0.58 -0.21 -18.36
CA ASP A 91 1.03 -0.28 -16.98
C ASP A 91 0.22 0.71 -16.15
N PHE A 92 -0.49 0.19 -15.14
CA PHE A 92 -1.31 1.02 -14.26
C PHE A 92 -0.45 2.01 -13.47
N GLU A 93 0.78 1.62 -13.12
CA GLU A 93 1.70 2.49 -12.38
C GLU A 93 2.04 3.77 -13.15
N ASP A 94 2.05 3.72 -14.49
CA ASP A 94 2.34 4.89 -15.33
C ASP A 94 1.28 5.99 -15.22
N LEU A 95 0.09 5.67 -14.70
CA LEU A 95 -0.99 6.64 -14.50
C LEU A 95 -0.88 7.38 -13.16
N LEU A 96 -0.03 6.89 -12.26
CA LEU A 96 0.02 7.40 -10.89
C LEU A 96 0.99 8.56 -10.74
N ASP A 97 0.59 9.53 -9.94
CA ASP A 97 1.46 10.62 -9.49
C ASP A 97 1.77 10.41 -8.00
N THR A 98 2.85 9.70 -7.72
CA THR A 98 3.24 9.38 -6.35
C THR A 98 3.67 10.60 -5.53
N SER A 99 3.83 11.77 -6.17
CA SER A 99 4.12 13.02 -5.47
C SER A 99 2.85 13.77 -5.03
N TRP A 100 1.71 13.38 -5.56
CA TRP A 100 0.42 14.00 -5.23
C TRP A 100 0.06 13.77 -3.76
N THR A 101 -0.55 14.75 -3.15
CA THR A 101 -1.07 14.65 -1.78
C THR A 101 -2.45 15.28 -1.71
N TRP A 102 -3.27 14.79 -0.81
CA TRP A 102 -4.60 15.37 -0.58
C TRP A 102 -4.49 16.87 -0.29
N ASN A 103 -5.37 17.63 -0.87
CA ASN A 103 -5.37 19.11 -0.89
C ASN A 103 -4.21 19.72 -1.70
N SER A 104 -3.59 18.94 -2.57
CA SER A 104 -2.64 19.48 -3.53
C SER A 104 -3.34 20.48 -4.44
N THR A 105 -2.63 21.53 -4.80
CA THR A 105 -3.10 22.48 -5.82
C THR A 105 -2.79 22.00 -7.24
N GLU A 106 -2.12 20.88 -7.36
CA GLU A 106 -1.80 20.27 -8.66
C GLU A 106 -2.98 19.44 -9.15
N ASP A 107 -3.37 19.63 -10.37
CA ASP A 107 -4.48 18.92 -11.00
C ASP A 107 -4.00 17.61 -11.64
N SER A 108 -3.49 16.70 -10.79
CA SER A 108 -3.16 15.35 -11.25
C SER A 108 -4.44 14.55 -11.49
N PRO A 109 -4.49 13.75 -12.56
CA PRO A 109 -5.73 13.06 -12.90
C PRO A 109 -6.05 11.95 -11.88
N TRP A 110 -7.33 11.82 -11.58
CA TRP A 110 -7.87 10.69 -10.84
C TRP A 110 -8.09 9.52 -11.82
N ILE A 111 -8.26 8.32 -11.31
CA ILE A 111 -8.40 7.12 -12.16
C ILE A 111 -9.69 6.40 -11.79
N ALA A 112 -10.58 6.23 -12.76
CA ALA A 112 -11.80 5.43 -12.63
C ALA A 112 -11.54 4.06 -13.28
N VAL A 113 -11.60 3.00 -12.48
CA VAL A 113 -11.38 1.63 -12.94
C VAL A 113 -12.71 0.89 -12.94
N GLU A 114 -13.10 0.36 -14.10
CA GLU A 114 -14.27 -0.50 -14.26
C GLU A 114 -13.81 -1.93 -14.54
N PHE A 115 -14.30 -2.90 -13.77
CA PHE A 115 -14.22 -4.30 -14.15
C PHE A 115 -15.54 -4.68 -14.83
N LEU A 116 -15.44 -5.15 -16.06
CA LEU A 116 -16.63 -5.50 -16.85
C LEU A 116 -16.43 -6.85 -17.57
N ASP A 117 -17.56 -7.47 -17.86
CA ASP A 117 -17.62 -8.66 -18.72
C ASP A 117 -18.53 -8.32 -19.89
N THR A 118 -18.08 -8.61 -21.10
CA THR A 118 -18.81 -8.25 -22.32
C THR A 118 -20.17 -8.97 -22.43
N ASP A 119 -20.36 -10.06 -21.69
CA ASP A 119 -21.64 -10.78 -21.66
C ASP A 119 -22.51 -10.43 -20.44
N CYS A 120 -21.99 -9.63 -19.54
CA CYS A 120 -22.75 -9.16 -18.38
C CYS A 120 -23.87 -8.19 -18.82
N GLY A 121 -25.10 -8.48 -18.46
CA GLY A 121 -26.24 -7.65 -18.80
C GLY A 121 -26.20 -6.27 -18.17
N TYR A 122 -25.74 -6.17 -16.92
CA TYR A 122 -25.60 -4.89 -16.22
C TYR A 122 -24.46 -4.05 -16.81
N CYS A 123 -23.37 -4.68 -17.26
CA CYS A 123 -22.30 -3.98 -17.95
C CYS A 123 -22.78 -3.36 -19.25
N LYS A 124 -23.57 -4.12 -20.02
CA LYS A 124 -24.20 -3.61 -21.26
C LYS A 124 -25.13 -2.43 -20.98
N GLN A 125 -25.82 -2.47 -19.84
CA GLN A 125 -26.74 -1.40 -19.45
C GLN A 125 -26.00 -0.13 -19.02
N SER A 126 -24.89 -0.25 -18.27
CA SER A 126 -24.15 0.91 -17.76
C SER A 126 -23.15 1.49 -18.77
N ALA A 127 -22.73 0.71 -19.76
CA ALA A 127 -21.65 1.12 -20.69
C ALA A 127 -21.90 2.47 -21.39
N PRO A 128 -23.13 2.83 -21.83
CA PRO A 128 -23.34 4.17 -22.40
C PRO A 128 -23.10 5.30 -21.41
N ASP A 129 -23.50 5.12 -20.15
CA ASP A 129 -23.32 6.14 -19.11
C ASP A 129 -21.83 6.29 -18.76
N VAL A 130 -21.12 5.16 -18.61
CA VAL A 130 -19.68 5.18 -18.34
C VAL A 130 -18.91 5.90 -19.45
N GLY A 131 -19.28 5.64 -20.72
CA GLY A 131 -18.69 6.33 -21.86
C GLY A 131 -18.93 7.84 -21.81
N GLN A 132 -20.16 8.24 -21.44
CA GLN A 132 -20.52 9.65 -21.30
C GLN A 132 -19.74 10.32 -20.14
N TRP A 133 -19.61 9.63 -19.00
CA TRP A 133 -18.84 10.15 -17.88
C TRP A 133 -17.35 10.31 -18.25
N ALA A 134 -16.78 9.33 -18.93
CA ALA A 134 -15.38 9.39 -19.37
C ALA A 134 -15.14 10.60 -20.27
N GLU A 135 -16.08 10.91 -21.16
CA GLU A 135 -16.00 12.11 -22.00
C GLU A 135 -16.16 13.38 -21.16
N MET A 136 -17.15 13.42 -20.27
CA MET A 136 -17.46 14.60 -19.46
C MET A 136 -16.30 15.01 -18.55
N TYR A 137 -15.71 14.06 -17.84
CA TYR A 137 -14.68 14.31 -16.82
C TYR A 137 -13.27 14.49 -17.43
N SER A 138 -13.15 14.47 -18.75
CA SER A 138 -11.88 14.75 -19.45
C SER A 138 -11.93 16.03 -20.28
N THR A 139 -12.95 16.88 -20.09
CA THR A 139 -13.13 18.11 -20.88
C THR A 139 -12.90 19.36 -20.04
N ASP A 140 -12.51 20.45 -20.71
CA ASP A 140 -12.34 21.77 -20.09
C ASP A 140 -13.64 22.32 -19.45
N GLN A 141 -14.78 21.70 -19.68
CA GLN A 141 -16.05 22.12 -19.08
C GLN A 141 -16.25 21.55 -17.68
N TRP A 142 -15.51 20.48 -17.36
CA TRP A 142 -15.50 19.90 -16.03
C TRP A 142 -14.61 20.75 -15.11
N PRO A 143 -15.14 21.27 -13.98
CA PRO A 143 -14.34 22.14 -13.12
C PRO A 143 -13.36 21.40 -12.20
N GLY A 144 -13.48 20.07 -12.11
CA GLY A 144 -12.61 19.24 -11.27
C GLY A 144 -11.34 18.80 -12.01
N PRO A 145 -10.50 18.00 -11.36
CA PRO A 145 -9.35 17.39 -12.05
C PRO A 145 -9.82 16.37 -13.08
N ASP A 146 -9.02 16.17 -14.11
CA ASP A 146 -9.31 15.13 -15.12
C ASP A 146 -9.47 13.77 -14.47
N VAL A 147 -10.31 12.93 -15.06
CA VAL A 147 -10.47 11.55 -14.62
C VAL A 147 -10.16 10.62 -15.80
N ILE A 148 -9.14 9.80 -15.64
CA ILE A 148 -8.76 8.79 -16.62
C ILE A 148 -9.63 7.54 -16.37
N PHE A 149 -10.39 7.14 -17.36
CA PHE A 149 -11.20 5.91 -17.30
C PHE A 149 -10.41 4.76 -17.91
N ILE A 150 -10.47 3.61 -17.26
CA ILE A 150 -9.95 2.34 -17.79
C ILE A 150 -10.96 1.22 -17.49
N ALA A 151 -11.13 0.32 -18.42
CA ALA A 151 -11.93 -0.89 -18.24
C ALA A 151 -11.00 -2.10 -18.20
N VAL A 152 -11.20 -2.98 -17.24
CA VAL A 152 -10.53 -4.27 -17.13
C VAL A 152 -11.56 -5.31 -17.55
N ALA A 153 -11.34 -5.91 -18.71
CA ALA A 153 -12.31 -6.85 -19.31
C ALA A 153 -12.01 -8.26 -18.81
N VAL A 154 -12.95 -8.83 -18.08
CA VAL A 154 -12.84 -10.15 -17.44
C VAL A 154 -13.77 -11.17 -18.09
N GLU A 155 -13.56 -12.44 -17.78
CA GLU A 155 -14.37 -13.56 -18.25
C GLU A 155 -15.05 -14.24 -17.05
N PHE A 156 -16.17 -13.69 -16.62
CA PHE A 156 -16.94 -14.23 -15.48
C PHE A 156 -18.24 -14.94 -15.92
N VAL A 157 -18.89 -14.44 -16.98
CA VAL A 157 -20.21 -14.90 -17.40
C VAL A 157 -20.07 -15.97 -18.48
N ALA A 158 -19.31 -15.68 -19.52
CA ALA A 158 -19.10 -16.59 -20.64
C ALA A 158 -17.70 -16.37 -21.22
N GLU A 159 -17.25 -17.34 -21.99
CA GLU A 159 -15.97 -17.26 -22.70
C GLU A 159 -15.96 -16.04 -23.62
N THR A 160 -14.98 -15.18 -23.44
CA THR A 160 -14.84 -13.90 -24.13
C THR A 160 -13.51 -13.85 -24.92
N SER A 161 -13.48 -13.03 -25.95
CA SER A 161 -12.30 -12.84 -26.79
C SER A 161 -11.95 -11.36 -26.90
N ARG A 162 -10.69 -11.08 -27.28
CA ARG A 162 -10.24 -9.71 -27.59
C ARG A 162 -11.09 -9.04 -28.67
N ALA A 163 -11.64 -9.82 -29.61
CA ALA A 163 -12.52 -9.28 -30.65
C ALA A 163 -13.83 -8.76 -30.05
N GLU A 164 -14.39 -9.50 -29.09
CA GLU A 164 -15.61 -9.09 -28.40
C GLU A 164 -15.38 -7.87 -27.51
N ILE A 165 -14.21 -7.76 -26.88
CA ILE A 165 -13.82 -6.55 -26.12
C ILE A 165 -13.81 -5.33 -27.05
N ILE A 166 -13.20 -5.46 -28.23
CA ILE A 166 -13.15 -4.38 -29.23
C ILE A 166 -14.57 -4.02 -29.70
N GLU A 167 -15.40 -5.04 -29.97
CA GLU A 167 -16.78 -4.84 -30.40
C GLU A 167 -17.59 -4.13 -29.32
N PHE A 168 -17.50 -4.57 -28.06
CA PHE A 168 -18.18 -3.95 -26.92
C PHE A 168 -17.79 -2.47 -26.80
N ARG A 169 -16.48 -2.17 -26.75
CA ARG A 169 -15.98 -0.81 -26.68
C ARG A 169 -16.52 0.07 -27.81
N SER A 170 -16.52 -0.46 -29.03
CA SER A 170 -17.00 0.24 -30.23
C SER A 170 -18.51 0.45 -30.20
N GLN A 171 -19.25 -0.56 -29.80
CA GLN A 171 -20.71 -0.54 -29.74
C GLN A 171 -21.22 0.57 -28.82
N TYR A 172 -20.56 0.78 -27.69
CA TYR A 172 -20.96 1.78 -26.69
C TYR A 172 -20.21 3.11 -26.83
N ASN A 173 -19.37 3.21 -27.88
CA ASN A 173 -18.59 4.41 -28.18
C ASN A 173 -17.69 4.84 -27.00
N ASN A 174 -17.15 3.89 -26.29
CA ASN A 174 -16.27 4.16 -25.14
C ASN A 174 -14.85 4.48 -25.63
N ASN A 175 -14.36 5.67 -25.31
CA ASN A 175 -13.12 6.21 -25.87
C ASN A 175 -11.89 6.06 -24.94
N PHE A 176 -11.99 5.20 -23.93
CA PHE A 176 -10.91 4.93 -22.99
C PHE A 176 -10.28 3.54 -23.21
N ALA A 177 -9.26 3.21 -22.45
CA ALA A 177 -8.50 1.96 -22.57
C ALA A 177 -9.29 0.77 -22.03
N TYR A 178 -9.23 -0.35 -22.75
CA TYR A 178 -9.78 -1.65 -22.31
C TYR A 178 -8.63 -2.62 -22.14
N VAL A 179 -8.34 -3.00 -20.90
CA VAL A 179 -7.26 -3.92 -20.53
C VAL A 179 -7.79 -5.35 -20.58
N ASP A 180 -7.01 -6.24 -21.18
CA ASP A 180 -7.31 -7.67 -21.28
C ASP A 180 -6.98 -8.36 -19.94
N ASP A 181 -7.99 -8.88 -19.27
CA ASP A 181 -7.85 -9.71 -18.08
C ASP A 181 -8.71 -10.99 -18.22
N LEU A 182 -8.66 -11.60 -19.40
CA LEU A 182 -9.44 -12.81 -19.67
C LEU A 182 -8.97 -14.01 -18.84
N ASP A 183 -7.76 -13.95 -18.26
CA ASP A 183 -7.30 -14.97 -17.31
C ASP A 183 -7.67 -14.63 -15.85
N ILE A 184 -8.37 -13.53 -15.64
CA ILE A 184 -8.87 -13.02 -14.35
C ILE A 184 -7.77 -12.84 -13.28
N SER A 185 -6.53 -12.59 -13.71
CA SER A 185 -5.41 -12.39 -12.78
C SER A 185 -5.50 -11.03 -12.07
N ILE A 186 -5.83 -9.97 -12.81
CA ILE A 186 -6.00 -8.62 -12.25
C ILE A 186 -7.23 -8.59 -11.33
N ALA A 187 -8.35 -9.18 -11.77
CA ALA A 187 -9.57 -9.24 -10.97
C ALA A 187 -9.35 -9.93 -9.63
N LYS A 188 -8.54 -10.99 -9.61
CA LYS A 188 -8.18 -11.68 -8.35
C LYS A 188 -7.37 -10.80 -7.42
N GLU A 189 -6.41 -10.04 -7.97
CA GLU A 189 -5.59 -9.12 -7.15
C GLU A 189 -6.44 -7.96 -6.60
N TRP A 190 -7.46 -7.55 -7.34
CA TRP A 190 -8.38 -6.49 -6.95
C TRP A 190 -9.58 -7.00 -6.14
N ASP A 191 -9.60 -8.29 -5.80
CA ASP A 191 -10.69 -8.95 -5.06
C ASP A 191 -12.06 -8.72 -5.71
N VAL A 192 -12.09 -8.71 -7.05
CA VAL A 192 -13.32 -8.53 -7.85
C VAL A 192 -13.87 -9.91 -8.20
N SER A 193 -15.14 -10.13 -7.92
CA SER A 193 -15.84 -11.39 -8.19
C SER A 193 -17.17 -11.21 -8.90
N ALA A 194 -17.51 -9.98 -9.27
CA ALA A 194 -18.76 -9.66 -9.97
C ALA A 194 -18.56 -8.43 -10.87
N THR A 195 -19.36 -8.32 -11.92
CA THR A 195 -19.34 -7.19 -12.84
C THR A 195 -20.73 -6.59 -13.01
N PRO A 196 -20.84 -5.28 -13.23
CA PRO A 196 -19.73 -4.34 -13.19
C PRO A 196 -19.27 -4.03 -11.75
N SER A 197 -17.98 -3.80 -11.55
CA SER A 197 -17.43 -3.28 -10.31
C SER A 197 -16.59 -2.04 -10.63
N TYR A 198 -16.73 -1.00 -9.81
CA TYR A 198 -16.12 0.30 -10.07
C TYR A 198 -15.26 0.72 -8.89
N PHE A 199 -14.15 1.36 -9.20
CA PHE A 199 -13.24 1.94 -8.22
C PHE A 199 -12.85 3.35 -8.67
N LEU A 200 -12.75 4.27 -7.72
CA LEU A 200 -12.16 5.59 -7.95
C LEU A 200 -10.85 5.64 -7.16
N VAL A 201 -9.75 5.87 -7.87
CA VAL A 201 -8.40 5.86 -7.31
C VAL A 201 -7.83 7.27 -7.39
N GLN A 202 -7.24 7.75 -6.30
CA GLN A 202 -6.56 9.04 -6.23
C GLN A 202 -5.28 9.01 -7.10
N PRO A 203 -4.78 10.19 -7.49
CA PRO A 203 -3.54 10.22 -8.28
C PRO A 203 -2.36 9.48 -7.64
N ASP A 204 -2.28 9.45 -6.30
CA ASP A 204 -1.20 8.75 -5.59
C ASP A 204 -1.44 7.23 -5.45
N GLY A 205 -2.53 6.72 -6.02
CA GLY A 205 -2.84 5.30 -6.02
C GLY A 205 -3.70 4.81 -4.86
N ILE A 206 -4.25 5.71 -4.04
CA ILE A 206 -5.13 5.30 -2.92
C ILE A 206 -6.56 5.15 -3.43
N VAL A 207 -7.22 4.06 -3.06
CA VAL A 207 -8.63 3.81 -3.39
C VAL A 207 -9.48 4.80 -2.58
N ALA A 208 -10.12 5.73 -3.26
CA ALA A 208 -10.99 6.72 -2.64
C ALA A 208 -12.45 6.23 -2.53
N TRP A 209 -12.86 5.36 -3.44
CA TRP A 209 -14.21 4.83 -3.48
C TRP A 209 -14.22 3.48 -4.18
N ASN A 210 -15.13 2.61 -3.75
CA ASN A 210 -15.27 1.25 -4.24
C ASN A 210 -16.76 0.89 -4.24
N SER A 211 -17.30 0.54 -5.39
CA SER A 211 -18.73 0.23 -5.55
C SER A 211 -19.20 -0.94 -4.68
N ASN A 212 -18.31 -1.88 -4.36
CA ASN A 212 -18.65 -3.04 -3.54
C ASN A 212 -18.77 -2.68 -2.05
N GLN A 213 -18.19 -1.55 -1.65
CA GLN A 213 -18.30 -1.00 -0.29
C GLN A 213 -19.22 0.22 -0.26
N ALA A 214 -19.60 0.73 -1.41
CA ALA A 214 -20.35 1.98 -1.51
C ALA A 214 -21.72 1.82 -0.88
N THR A 215 -21.87 2.46 0.23
CA THR A 215 -23.17 2.72 0.80
C THR A 215 -23.41 4.22 0.66
N ASN A 216 -24.63 4.62 0.89
CA ASN A 216 -25.00 6.05 0.85
C ASN A 216 -24.41 6.86 2.02
N SER A 217 -23.44 6.32 2.73
CA SER A 217 -23.03 6.93 4.00
C SER A 217 -21.53 6.99 4.25
N LEU A 218 -20.68 6.48 3.37
CA LEU A 218 -19.26 6.40 3.72
C LEU A 218 -18.35 6.80 2.57
N GLY A 219 -17.63 7.89 2.79
CA GLY A 219 -16.43 8.20 2.08
C GLY A 219 -15.22 8.04 2.99
N TRP A 220 -14.06 8.01 2.44
CA TRP A 220 -12.80 7.98 3.17
C TRP A 220 -12.28 9.41 3.33
N ASP A 221 -11.87 9.74 4.54
CA ASP A 221 -11.22 11.01 4.82
C ASP A 221 -9.72 10.78 5.05
N PRO A 222 -8.88 11.16 4.12
CA PRO A 222 -7.43 10.96 4.27
C PRO A 222 -6.81 11.75 5.40
N LYS A 223 -7.50 12.72 5.96
CA LYS A 223 -7.02 13.52 7.10
C LYS A 223 -7.35 12.87 8.44
N GLU A 224 -8.08 11.77 8.44
CA GLU A 224 -8.58 11.10 9.65
C GLU A 224 -9.43 11.99 10.56
N GLU A 225 -9.94 13.10 10.01
CA GLU A 225 -10.68 14.10 10.81
C GLU A 225 -12.16 13.76 10.95
N ALA A 226 -12.72 13.13 9.95
CA ALA A 226 -14.12 12.68 9.97
C ALA A 226 -14.38 11.81 8.74
N SER A 227 -15.25 10.88 8.86
CA SER A 227 -15.69 10.12 7.69
C SER A 227 -16.44 11.05 6.73
N THR A 228 -16.02 11.04 5.50
CA THR A 228 -16.71 11.77 4.45
C THR A 228 -18.01 11.04 4.12
N SER A 229 -19.11 11.73 4.23
CA SER A 229 -20.41 11.17 3.89
C SER A 229 -20.74 11.51 2.45
N LEU A 230 -20.78 10.51 1.59
CA LEU A 230 -21.23 10.67 0.21
C LEU A 230 -22.74 10.48 0.15
N ASN A 231 -23.39 11.21 -0.73
CA ASN A 231 -24.84 11.17 -0.91
C ASN A 231 -25.20 10.67 -2.29
N GLY A 232 -25.98 9.60 -2.35
CA GLY A 232 -26.61 9.20 -3.61
C GLY A 232 -27.71 10.20 -3.96
N PHE A 233 -27.75 10.67 -5.20
CA PHE A 233 -28.65 11.77 -5.58
C PHE A 233 -30.09 11.30 -5.79
N ASP A 234 -30.31 10.19 -6.48
CA ASP A 234 -31.67 9.77 -6.88
C ASP A 234 -32.22 8.59 -6.06
N ASP A 235 -31.41 7.55 -5.89
CA ASP A 235 -31.87 6.29 -5.29
C ASP A 235 -31.26 6.02 -3.91
N GLY A 236 -30.40 6.90 -3.43
CA GLY A 236 -29.73 6.75 -2.13
C GLY A 236 -28.46 5.88 -2.17
N TYR A 237 -28.07 5.39 -3.34
CA TYR A 237 -26.82 4.66 -3.54
C TYR A 237 -25.83 5.53 -4.30
N VAL A 238 -24.58 5.56 -3.85
CA VAL A 238 -23.55 6.36 -4.51
C VAL A 238 -23.09 5.66 -5.77
N GLN A 239 -23.23 6.34 -6.89
CA GLN A 239 -22.72 5.87 -8.19
C GLN A 239 -21.33 6.45 -8.47
N LEU A 240 -20.63 5.91 -9.47
CA LEU A 240 -19.28 6.33 -9.81
C LEU A 240 -19.19 7.83 -10.10
N ASN A 241 -20.12 8.36 -10.90
CA ASN A 241 -20.13 9.79 -11.24
C ASN A 241 -20.33 10.66 -9.99
N GLU A 242 -21.21 10.24 -9.08
CA GLU A 242 -21.44 10.96 -7.83
C GLU A 242 -20.19 10.94 -6.93
N ALA A 243 -19.50 9.80 -6.88
CA ALA A 243 -18.24 9.68 -6.13
C ALA A 243 -17.16 10.58 -6.75
N ILE A 244 -17.06 10.62 -8.07
CA ILE A 244 -16.13 11.51 -8.77
C ILE A 244 -16.42 12.97 -8.38
N GLU A 245 -17.66 13.40 -8.55
CA GLU A 245 -18.04 14.80 -8.30
C GLU A 245 -17.79 15.19 -6.85
N GLN A 246 -18.19 14.36 -5.91
CA GLN A 246 -18.09 14.68 -4.49
C GLN A 246 -16.66 14.65 -3.98
N LEU A 247 -15.89 13.58 -4.34
CA LEU A 247 -14.55 13.40 -3.76
C LEU A 247 -13.51 14.35 -4.39
N THR A 248 -13.61 14.61 -5.70
CA THR A 248 -12.67 15.53 -6.34
C THR A 248 -12.90 16.98 -5.89
N MET A 249 -14.17 17.36 -5.65
CA MET A 249 -14.49 18.68 -5.12
C MET A 249 -14.07 18.84 -3.65
N LEU A 250 -14.24 17.78 -2.84
CA LEU A 250 -13.74 17.78 -1.46
C LEU A 250 -12.22 18.00 -1.40
N ASN A 251 -11.50 17.36 -2.32
CA ASN A 251 -10.04 17.53 -2.40
C ASN A 251 -9.68 19.01 -2.64
N ARG A 252 -10.46 19.71 -3.46
CA ARG A 252 -10.21 21.12 -3.75
C ARG A 252 -10.69 22.06 -2.63
N GLY A 253 -11.41 21.56 -1.65
CA GLY A 253 -11.97 22.35 -0.58
C GLY A 253 -13.19 23.16 -1.00
N GLU A 254 -13.92 22.68 -2.01
CA GLU A 254 -15.12 23.34 -2.57
C GLU A 254 -16.43 22.65 -2.16
#